data_6ddfb235c2a078dc4a6ae3250474382a
#
_entry.id   6ddfb235c2a078dc4a6ae3250474382a
#
_cell.length_a   1.000
_cell.length_b   1.000
_cell.length_c   1.000
_cell.angle_alpha   90.00
_cell.angle_beta   90.00
_cell.angle_gamma   90.00
#
_symmetry.space_group_name_H-M   'P 1'
#
loop_
_entity.id
_entity.type
_entity.pdbx_description
1 polymer ?
#
loop_
_entity_poly.entity_id
_entity_poly.type
_entity_poly.pdbx_seq_one_letter_code
_entity_poly.pdbx_strand_id
1 'polypeptide(L)'
;MIWANLLTLFRLGLAPAVFCAISAGRDHLVLALLATAAASDVADGWVARATGGVTRLGTVLDPVADKILIGAALIGGALAGRLPAWLAWAYLAKEVLQLLGGAFFLGLRRGEPIRANRYGKAATTVTFAGFFALWFGWAFGRWLVLAGLGIGLCAAWSYLRLALDRSAGA
;
A
#
# COMPACT_ATOMS: atom_id res chain seq x y z
N MET A 1 -17.71 -14.78 2.64
CA MET A 1 -16.30 -15.20 2.67
C MET A 1 -15.62 -15.21 1.30
N ILE A 2 -16.28 -15.61 0.21
CA ILE A 2 -15.68 -15.68 -1.15
C ILE A 2 -15.44 -14.28 -1.74
N TRP A 3 -16.31 -13.32 -1.49
CA TRP A 3 -16.26 -11.98 -2.08
C TRP A 3 -15.00 -11.18 -1.70
N ALA A 4 -14.56 -11.21 -0.45
CA ALA A 4 -13.34 -10.51 -0.02
C ALA A 4 -12.10 -11.06 -0.75
N ASN A 5 -11.96 -12.38 -0.85
CA ASN A 5 -10.85 -12.99 -1.56
C ASN A 5 -10.89 -12.68 -3.07
N LEU A 6 -12.10 -12.58 -3.66
CA LEU A 6 -12.26 -12.26 -5.08
C LEU A 6 -11.81 -10.82 -5.38
N LEU A 7 -12.12 -9.87 -4.51
CA LEU A 7 -11.71 -8.47 -4.66
C LEU A 7 -10.19 -8.29 -4.47
N THR A 8 -9.58 -9.05 -3.56
CA THR A 8 -8.11 -9.10 -3.41
C THR A 8 -7.45 -9.66 -4.67
N LEU A 9 -7.96 -10.76 -5.24
CA LEU A 9 -7.47 -11.32 -6.49
C LEU A 9 -7.67 -10.37 -7.68
N PHE A 10 -8.78 -9.64 -7.71
CA PHE A 10 -9.03 -8.61 -8.69
C PHE A 10 -7.97 -7.50 -8.62
N ARG A 11 -7.65 -6.99 -7.40
CA ARG A 11 -6.56 -6.00 -7.21
C ARG A 11 -5.20 -6.55 -7.63
N LEU A 12 -4.92 -7.81 -7.37
CA LEU A 12 -3.70 -8.46 -7.82
C LEU A 12 -3.59 -8.49 -9.34
N GLY A 13 -4.72 -8.73 -10.03
CA GLY A 13 -4.81 -8.66 -11.50
C GLY A 13 -4.71 -7.24 -12.06
N LEU A 14 -5.08 -6.20 -11.28
CA LEU A 14 -4.93 -4.80 -11.69
C LEU A 14 -3.46 -4.36 -11.72
N ALA A 15 -2.58 -4.92 -10.90
CA ALA A 15 -1.18 -4.51 -10.83
C ALA A 15 -0.44 -4.66 -12.17
N PRO A 16 -0.44 -5.82 -12.86
CA PRO A 16 0.16 -5.93 -14.18
C PRO A 16 -0.55 -5.07 -15.22
N ALA A 17 -1.89 -4.91 -15.12
CA ALA A 17 -2.64 -4.06 -16.03
C ALA A 17 -2.23 -2.58 -15.91
N VAL A 18 -2.04 -2.08 -14.68
CA VAL A 18 -1.53 -0.73 -14.41
C VAL A 18 -0.12 -0.58 -15.00
N PHE A 19 0.77 -1.52 -14.73
CA PHE A 19 2.13 -1.49 -15.26
C PHE A 19 2.17 -1.47 -16.80
N CYS A 20 1.38 -2.32 -17.45
CA CYS A 20 1.27 -2.35 -18.91
C CYS A 20 0.65 -1.06 -19.47
N ALA A 21 -0.36 -0.49 -18.82
CA ALA A 21 -0.97 0.77 -19.24
C ALA A 21 0.03 1.93 -19.16
N ILE A 22 0.85 1.97 -18.09
CA ILE A 22 1.93 2.94 -17.94
C ILE A 22 2.96 2.79 -19.04
N SER A 23 3.44 1.56 -19.26
CA SER A 23 4.44 1.25 -20.30
C SER A 23 3.95 1.59 -21.71
N ALA A 24 2.64 1.49 -21.93
CA ALA A 24 2.00 1.84 -23.19
C ALA A 24 1.67 3.34 -23.34
N GLY A 25 1.98 4.18 -22.33
CA GLY A 25 1.67 5.61 -22.32
C GLY A 25 0.17 5.94 -22.29
N ARG A 26 -0.68 5.01 -21.82
CA ARG A 26 -2.14 5.16 -21.79
C ARG A 26 -2.60 5.79 -20.48
N ASP A 27 -2.32 7.08 -20.30
CA ASP A 27 -2.58 7.82 -19.05
C ASP A 27 -4.04 7.71 -18.55
N HIS A 28 -5.03 7.83 -19.45
CA HIS A 28 -6.44 7.68 -19.08
C HIS A 28 -6.77 6.29 -18.54
N LEU A 29 -6.15 5.24 -19.12
CA LEU A 29 -6.33 3.88 -18.66
C LEU A 29 -5.67 3.67 -17.28
N VAL A 30 -4.49 4.24 -17.06
CA VAL A 30 -3.84 4.21 -15.74
C VAL A 30 -4.73 4.83 -14.68
N LEU A 31 -5.27 6.03 -14.94
CA LEU A 31 -6.18 6.69 -14.01
C LEU A 31 -7.43 5.89 -13.74
N ALA A 32 -8.04 5.31 -14.77
CA ALA A 32 -9.23 4.46 -14.63
C ALA A 32 -8.93 3.22 -13.79
N LEU A 33 -7.81 2.53 -14.03
CA LEU A 33 -7.41 1.33 -13.28
C LEU A 33 -7.12 1.66 -11.81
N LEU A 34 -6.40 2.76 -11.54
CA LEU A 34 -6.11 3.21 -10.18
C LEU A 34 -7.37 3.64 -9.44
N ALA A 35 -8.29 4.36 -10.11
CA ALA A 35 -9.58 4.72 -9.53
C ALA A 35 -10.43 3.50 -9.21
N THR A 36 -10.43 2.50 -10.10
CA THR A 36 -11.12 1.22 -9.89
C THR A 36 -10.53 0.46 -8.69
N ALA A 37 -9.21 0.45 -8.56
CA ALA A 37 -8.53 -0.15 -7.40
C ALA A 37 -8.93 0.55 -6.09
N ALA A 38 -8.92 1.89 -6.07
CA ALA A 38 -9.32 2.66 -4.89
C ALA A 38 -10.81 2.44 -4.54
N ALA A 39 -11.69 2.40 -5.54
CA ALA A 39 -13.11 2.12 -5.33
C ALA A 39 -13.34 0.71 -4.78
N SER A 40 -12.59 -0.29 -5.28
CA SER A 40 -12.69 -1.67 -4.79
C SER A 40 -12.26 -1.78 -3.32
N ASP A 41 -11.22 -1.07 -2.89
CA ASP A 41 -10.76 -1.05 -1.50
C ASP A 41 -11.82 -0.46 -0.55
N VAL A 42 -12.47 0.62 -0.97
CA VAL A 42 -13.58 1.21 -0.20
C VAL A 42 -14.77 0.24 -0.12
N ALA A 43 -15.10 -0.41 -1.23
CA ALA A 43 -16.18 -1.39 -1.29
C ALA A 43 -15.92 -2.60 -0.38
N ASP A 44 -14.68 -3.13 -0.37
CA ASP A 44 -14.27 -4.23 0.53
C ASP A 44 -14.45 -3.87 1.98
N GLY A 45 -13.99 -2.69 2.38
CA GLY A 45 -14.16 -2.20 3.74
C GLY A 45 -15.63 -2.06 4.14
N TRP A 46 -16.51 -1.74 3.19
CA TRP A 46 -17.94 -1.63 3.43
C TRP A 46 -18.61 -3.01 3.56
N VAL A 47 -18.31 -3.91 2.63
CA VAL A 47 -18.81 -5.30 2.64
C VAL A 47 -18.34 -6.04 3.89
N ALA A 48 -17.07 -5.93 4.27
CA ALA A 48 -16.53 -6.57 5.46
C ALA A 48 -17.24 -6.11 6.75
N ARG A 49 -17.54 -4.83 6.87
CA ARG A 49 -18.32 -4.28 8.00
C ARG A 49 -19.77 -4.75 8.00
N ALA A 50 -20.39 -4.87 6.82
CA ALA A 50 -21.80 -5.27 6.70
C ALA A 50 -22.01 -6.78 6.94
N THR A 51 -21.02 -7.61 6.58
CA THR A 51 -21.16 -9.08 6.65
C THR A 51 -20.50 -9.71 7.88
N GLY A 52 -19.73 -8.95 8.66
CA GLY A 52 -19.01 -9.46 9.85
C GLY A 52 -17.96 -10.55 9.52
N GLY A 53 -17.66 -10.77 8.24
CA GLY A 53 -16.86 -11.88 7.76
C GLY A 53 -15.44 -11.50 7.35
N VAL A 54 -14.54 -11.31 8.33
CA VAL A 54 -13.11 -11.16 8.05
C VAL A 54 -12.46 -12.54 8.00
N THR A 55 -11.93 -12.95 6.85
CA THR A 55 -11.16 -14.20 6.73
C THR A 55 -9.71 -14.00 7.16
N ARG A 56 -9.09 -14.97 7.83
CA ARG A 56 -7.65 -14.94 8.16
C ARG A 56 -6.77 -14.75 6.92
N LEU A 57 -7.13 -15.38 5.80
CA LEU A 57 -6.45 -15.24 4.52
C LEU A 57 -6.60 -13.83 3.92
N GLY A 58 -7.81 -13.26 3.93
CA GLY A 58 -8.04 -11.88 3.45
C GLY A 58 -7.23 -10.85 4.24
N THR A 59 -7.15 -10.99 5.56
CA THR A 59 -6.39 -10.06 6.42
C THR A 59 -4.90 -10.00 6.05
N VAL A 60 -4.33 -11.06 5.47
CA VAL A 60 -2.91 -11.10 5.04
C VAL A 60 -2.78 -10.73 3.57
N LEU A 61 -3.68 -11.20 2.71
CA LEU A 61 -3.61 -10.99 1.26
C LEU A 61 -3.94 -9.55 0.86
N ASP A 62 -4.87 -8.88 1.55
CA ASP A 62 -5.24 -7.50 1.23
C ASP A 62 -4.05 -6.52 1.32
N PRO A 63 -3.28 -6.48 2.44
CA PRO A 63 -2.10 -5.62 2.49
C PRO A 63 -1.03 -5.97 1.45
N VAL A 64 -0.93 -7.24 1.06
CA VAL A 64 0.04 -7.68 0.04
C VAL A 64 -0.39 -7.23 -1.35
N ALA A 65 -1.66 -7.39 -1.71
CA ALA A 65 -2.20 -6.97 -2.99
C ALA A 65 -2.08 -5.45 -3.19
N ASP A 66 -2.40 -4.66 -2.14
CA ASP A 66 -2.23 -3.21 -2.17
C ASP A 66 -0.78 -2.79 -2.41
N LYS A 67 0.16 -3.47 -1.74
CA LYS A 67 1.60 -3.17 -1.90
C LYS A 67 2.12 -3.55 -3.28
N ILE A 68 1.64 -4.66 -3.86
CA ILE A 68 1.99 -5.07 -5.22
C ILE A 68 1.46 -4.05 -6.24
N LEU A 69 0.22 -3.60 -6.07
CA LEU A 69 -0.38 -2.59 -6.95
C LEU A 69 0.38 -1.25 -6.88
N ILE A 70 0.66 -0.75 -5.66
CA ILE A 70 1.44 0.48 -5.46
C ILE A 70 2.86 0.30 -6.02
N GLY A 71 3.48 -0.85 -5.79
CA GLY A 71 4.80 -1.18 -6.32
C GLY A 71 4.83 -1.14 -7.85
N ALA A 72 3.85 -1.75 -8.51
CA ALA A 72 3.73 -1.74 -9.96
C ALA A 72 3.56 -0.32 -10.52
N ALA A 73 2.74 0.51 -9.85
CA ALA A 73 2.52 1.90 -10.21
C ALA A 73 3.79 2.75 -10.01
N LEU A 74 4.52 2.57 -8.91
CA LEU A 74 5.75 3.31 -8.62
C LEU A 74 6.88 2.93 -9.58
N ILE A 75 7.09 1.64 -9.82
CA ILE A 75 8.13 1.17 -10.76
C ILE A 75 7.78 1.64 -12.17
N GLY A 76 6.55 1.42 -12.62
CA GLY A 76 6.10 1.87 -13.93
C GLY A 76 6.21 3.38 -14.09
N GLY A 77 5.80 4.15 -13.07
CA GLY A 77 5.91 5.61 -13.07
C GLY A 77 7.36 6.12 -13.10
N ALA A 78 8.28 5.43 -12.43
CA ALA A 78 9.70 5.74 -12.49
C ALA A 78 10.29 5.46 -13.88
N LEU A 79 9.94 4.31 -14.48
CA LEU A 79 10.36 3.95 -15.82
C LEU A 79 9.79 4.89 -16.89
N ALA A 80 8.57 5.38 -16.69
CA ALA A 80 7.94 6.39 -17.56
C ALA A 80 8.42 7.83 -17.31
N GLY A 81 9.37 8.05 -16.39
CA GLY A 81 9.89 9.38 -16.04
C GLY A 81 8.91 10.29 -15.30
N ARG A 82 7.80 9.75 -14.80
CA ARG A 82 6.78 10.51 -14.06
C ARG A 82 7.20 10.84 -12.63
N LEU A 83 8.08 10.03 -12.05
CA LEU A 83 8.66 10.30 -10.75
C LEU A 83 10.14 9.88 -10.72
N PRO A 84 10.97 10.49 -9.84
CA PRO A 84 12.38 10.11 -9.71
C PRO A 84 12.51 8.65 -9.24
N ALA A 85 13.38 7.88 -9.90
CA ALA A 85 13.58 6.47 -9.58
C ALA A 85 13.97 6.23 -8.12
N TRP A 86 14.80 7.10 -7.52
CA TRP A 86 15.20 7.00 -6.12
C TRP A 86 13.99 7.07 -5.17
N LEU A 87 12.94 7.84 -5.52
CA LEU A 87 11.73 7.96 -4.71
C LEU A 87 10.90 6.68 -4.76
N ALA A 88 10.79 6.04 -5.92
CA ALA A 88 10.17 4.73 -6.06
C ALA A 88 10.89 3.67 -5.22
N TRP A 89 12.21 3.61 -5.31
CA TRP A 89 13.03 2.67 -4.54
C TRP A 89 12.96 2.92 -3.04
N ALA A 90 13.01 4.18 -2.60
CA ALA A 90 12.88 4.52 -1.17
C ALA A 90 11.53 4.09 -0.60
N TYR A 91 10.45 4.28 -1.38
CA TYR A 91 9.12 3.84 -0.95
C TYR A 91 9.03 2.32 -0.88
N LEU A 92 9.51 1.61 -1.90
CA LEU A 92 9.51 0.14 -1.92
C LEU A 92 10.36 -0.45 -0.79
N ALA A 93 11.54 0.10 -0.54
CA ALA A 93 12.40 -0.31 0.56
C ALA A 93 11.67 -0.16 1.92
N LYS A 94 10.99 0.96 2.13
CA LYS A 94 10.16 1.17 3.32
C LYS A 94 9.06 0.11 3.43
N GLU A 95 8.35 -0.22 2.34
CA GLU A 95 7.30 -1.24 2.35
C GLU A 95 7.84 -2.63 2.69
N VAL A 96 8.97 -3.01 2.09
CA VAL A 96 9.65 -4.29 2.38
C VAL A 96 10.07 -4.35 3.85
N LEU A 97 10.69 -3.28 4.38
CA LEU A 97 11.09 -3.21 5.78
C LEU A 97 9.89 -3.34 6.73
N GLN A 98 8.75 -2.72 6.40
CA GLN A 98 7.53 -2.85 7.19
C GLN A 98 6.96 -4.27 7.15
N LEU A 99 7.00 -4.94 6.00
CA LEU A 99 6.55 -6.34 5.87
C LEU A 99 7.46 -7.28 6.66
N LEU A 100 8.77 -7.15 6.50
CA LEU A 100 9.74 -7.98 7.21
C LEU A 100 9.67 -7.73 8.72
N GLY A 101 9.57 -6.48 9.16
CA GLY A 101 9.38 -6.13 10.57
C GLY A 101 8.10 -6.72 11.13
N GLY A 102 6.98 -6.59 10.42
CA GLY A 102 5.69 -7.19 10.81
C GLY A 102 5.76 -8.71 10.91
N ALA A 103 6.35 -9.39 9.92
CA ALA A 103 6.52 -10.83 9.90
C ALA A 103 7.45 -11.33 11.02
N PHE A 104 8.55 -10.63 11.28
CA PHE A 104 9.47 -10.92 12.37
C PHE A 104 8.78 -10.86 13.74
N PHE A 105 7.95 -9.82 13.96
CA PHE A 105 7.18 -9.70 15.21
C PHE A 105 6.10 -10.76 15.37
N LEU A 106 5.40 -11.14 14.28
CA LEU A 106 4.43 -12.22 14.31
C LEU A 106 5.09 -13.57 14.58
N GLY A 107 6.31 -13.79 14.08
CA GLY A 107 7.11 -15.01 14.32
C GLY A 107 7.64 -15.13 15.74
N LEU A 108 8.04 -14.00 16.35
CA LEU A 108 8.56 -13.98 17.72
C LEU A 108 7.48 -14.04 18.81
N ARG A 109 6.25 -13.65 18.50
CA ARG A 109 5.14 -13.62 19.45
C ARG A 109 3.91 -14.39 18.93
N ARG A 110 3.64 -15.54 19.52
CA ARG A 110 2.38 -16.28 19.43
C ARG A 110 1.28 -15.46 20.12
N GLY A 111 0.72 -14.44 19.48
CA GLY A 111 -0.36 -13.81 20.22
C GLY A 111 -1.09 -12.72 19.51
N GLU A 112 -0.84 -11.52 19.39
CA GLU A 112 -1.80 -10.53 18.88
C GLU A 112 -1.29 -9.81 17.63
N PRO A 113 -2.13 -9.72 16.57
CA PRO A 113 -1.82 -8.92 15.40
C PRO A 113 -1.70 -7.45 15.83
N ILE A 114 -0.57 -6.81 15.49
CA ILE A 114 -0.39 -5.39 15.71
C ILE A 114 -1.47 -4.65 14.93
N ARG A 115 -2.37 -3.98 15.63
CA ARG A 115 -3.45 -3.20 14.99
C ARG A 115 -2.85 -2.18 14.03
N ALA A 116 -3.39 -2.14 12.82
CA ALA A 116 -2.99 -1.19 11.79
C ALA A 116 -3.02 0.24 12.36
N ASN A 117 -1.84 0.89 12.40
CA ASN A 117 -1.72 2.25 12.91
C ASN A 117 -2.38 3.24 11.92
N ARG A 118 -3.11 4.21 12.43
CA ARG A 118 -3.73 5.30 11.62
C ARG A 118 -2.71 6.01 10.74
N TYR A 119 -1.48 6.14 11.20
CA TYR A 119 -0.36 6.72 10.43
C TYR A 119 0.00 5.89 9.18
N GLY A 120 -0.03 4.56 9.26
CA GLY A 120 0.22 3.70 8.10
C GLY A 120 -0.85 3.87 7.01
N LYS A 121 -2.13 3.95 7.40
CA LYS A 121 -3.22 4.24 6.46
C LYS A 121 -3.09 5.62 5.85
N ALA A 122 -2.81 6.65 6.66
CA ALA A 122 -2.59 8.01 6.17
C ALA A 122 -1.41 8.07 5.17
N ALA A 123 -0.31 7.39 5.46
CA ALA A 123 0.84 7.31 4.56
C ALA A 123 0.46 6.76 3.18
N THR A 124 -0.28 5.64 3.14
CA THR A 124 -0.72 5.03 1.89
C THR A 124 -1.67 5.94 1.12
N THR A 125 -2.65 6.54 1.80
CA THR A 125 -3.63 7.46 1.18
C THR A 125 -2.94 8.69 0.59
N VAL A 126 -2.02 9.33 1.33
CA VAL A 126 -1.27 10.51 0.86
C VAL A 126 -0.37 10.14 -0.33
N THR A 127 0.30 8.98 -0.29
CA THR A 127 1.11 8.51 -1.42
C THR A 127 0.25 8.27 -2.65
N PHE A 128 -0.90 7.64 -2.49
CA PHE A 128 -1.82 7.37 -3.59
C PHE A 128 -2.35 8.66 -4.22
N ALA A 129 -2.74 9.65 -3.40
CA ALA A 129 -3.13 10.97 -3.86
C ALA A 129 -1.99 11.68 -4.62
N GLY A 130 -0.76 11.56 -4.13
CA GLY A 130 0.41 12.09 -4.81
C GLY A 130 0.65 11.44 -6.17
N PHE A 131 0.44 10.14 -6.26
CA PHE A 131 0.54 9.40 -7.50
C PHE A 131 -0.49 9.86 -8.54
N PHE A 132 -1.75 10.02 -8.13
CA PHE A 132 -2.79 10.59 -8.96
C PHE A 132 -2.42 12.00 -9.45
N ALA A 133 -1.95 12.85 -8.55
CA ALA A 133 -1.55 14.21 -8.89
C ALA A 133 -0.43 14.23 -9.96
N LEU A 134 0.55 13.34 -9.85
CA LEU A 134 1.61 13.19 -10.85
C LEU A 134 1.09 12.75 -12.21
N TRP A 135 0.07 11.88 -12.23
CA TRP A 135 -0.55 11.43 -13.47
C TRP A 135 -1.35 12.53 -14.18
N PHE A 136 -1.93 13.46 -13.42
CA PHE A 136 -2.53 14.69 -13.95
C PHE A 136 -1.50 15.75 -14.36
N GLY A 137 -0.20 15.48 -14.24
CA GLY A 137 0.86 16.43 -14.54
C GLY A 137 1.08 17.48 -13.45
N TRP A 138 0.48 17.33 -12.28
CA TRP A 138 0.62 18.28 -11.19
C TRP A 138 1.94 18.09 -10.43
N ALA A 139 2.84 19.04 -10.54
CA ALA A 139 4.19 18.96 -9.97
C ALA A 139 4.20 18.78 -8.44
N PHE A 140 3.15 19.18 -7.72
CA PHE A 140 3.08 18.98 -6.28
C PHE A 140 2.90 17.51 -5.88
N GLY A 141 2.49 16.62 -6.79
CA GLY A 141 2.32 15.19 -6.52
C GLY A 141 3.58 14.53 -5.94
N ARG A 142 4.77 14.94 -6.38
CA ARG A 142 6.04 14.46 -5.81
C ARG A 142 6.18 14.78 -4.31
N TRP A 143 5.69 15.92 -3.88
CA TRP A 143 5.73 16.32 -2.47
C TRP A 143 4.76 15.51 -1.62
N LEU A 144 3.60 15.14 -2.18
CA LEU A 144 2.66 14.23 -1.51
C LEU A 144 3.27 12.82 -1.38
N VAL A 145 3.95 12.31 -2.42
CA VAL A 145 4.65 11.00 -2.31
C VAL A 145 5.74 11.05 -1.25
N LEU A 146 6.53 12.14 -1.19
CA LEU A 146 7.53 12.37 -0.14
C LEU A 146 6.89 12.45 1.25
N ALA A 147 5.80 13.19 1.40
CA ALA A 147 5.07 13.28 2.66
C ALA A 147 4.54 11.91 3.11
N GLY A 148 3.97 11.13 2.19
CA GLY A 148 3.53 9.76 2.46
C GLY A 148 4.68 8.85 2.89
N LEU A 149 5.85 8.97 2.27
CA LEU A 149 7.07 8.27 2.68
C LEU A 149 7.46 8.66 4.11
N GLY A 150 7.51 9.96 4.43
CA GLY A 150 7.84 10.47 5.77
C GLY A 150 6.88 9.97 6.85
N ILE A 151 5.57 10.08 6.61
CA ILE A 151 4.54 9.57 7.52
C ILE A 151 4.69 8.04 7.72
N GLY A 152 4.99 7.31 6.64
CA GLY A 152 5.23 5.87 6.69
C GLY A 152 6.46 5.47 7.50
N LEU A 153 7.54 6.24 7.41
CA LEU A 153 8.75 6.05 8.23
C LEU A 153 8.48 6.35 9.71
N CYS A 154 7.72 7.41 10.02
CA CYS A 154 7.28 7.70 11.39
C CYS A 154 6.42 6.57 11.95
N ALA A 155 5.52 6.00 11.14
CA ALA A 155 4.74 4.84 11.54
C ALA A 155 5.63 3.63 11.81
N ALA A 156 6.59 3.32 10.94
CA ALA A 156 7.55 2.23 11.12
C ALA A 156 8.38 2.41 12.41
N TRP A 157 8.84 3.63 12.67
CA TRP A 157 9.57 3.96 13.89
C TRP A 157 8.74 3.75 15.16
N SER A 158 7.45 4.15 15.14
CA SER A 158 6.55 3.93 16.27
C SER A 158 6.35 2.44 16.59
N TYR A 159 6.28 1.60 15.56
CA TYR A 159 6.23 0.14 15.73
C TYR A 159 7.51 -0.43 16.31
N LEU A 160 8.67 0.04 15.82
CA LEU A 160 9.98 -0.40 16.32
C LEU A 160 10.16 -0.05 17.80
N ARG A 161 9.84 1.19 18.20
CA ARG A 161 9.87 1.61 19.62
C ARG A 161 8.98 0.73 20.49
N LEU A 162 7.73 0.56 20.11
CA LEU A 162 6.79 -0.28 20.87
C LEU A 162 7.29 -1.71 21.05
N ALA A 163 8.03 -2.19 20.07
CA ALA A 163 8.63 -3.49 20.08
C ALA A 163 9.81 -3.60 21.04
N LEU A 164 10.72 -2.61 21.02
CA LEU A 164 11.87 -2.53 21.90
C LEU A 164 11.45 -2.36 23.36
N ASP A 165 10.49 -1.48 23.64
CA ASP A 165 9.99 -1.23 24.98
C ASP A 165 9.40 -2.50 25.61
N ARG A 166 8.69 -3.30 24.81
CA ARG A 166 8.13 -4.57 25.26
C ARG A 166 9.15 -5.69 25.43
N SER A 167 10.28 -5.64 24.73
CA SER A 167 11.37 -6.60 24.89
C SER A 167 12.26 -6.29 26.11
N ALA A 168 12.30 -5.03 26.55
CA ALA A 168 13.06 -4.60 27.72
C ALA A 168 12.31 -4.84 29.05
N GLY A 169 10.99 -5.08 28.98
CA GLY A 169 10.14 -5.32 30.17
C GLY A 169 9.76 -6.79 30.38
N ALA A 170 10.37 -7.73 29.65
CA ALA A 170 10.23 -9.17 29.79
C ALA A 170 11.54 -9.83 30.22
#